data_cce152e80d03f617022c9e4bca8f599b
#
_entry.id   cce152e80d03f617022c9e4bca8f599b
#
_cell.length_a   1.000
_cell.length_b   1.000
_cell.length_c   1.000
_cell.angle_alpha   90.00
_cell.angle_beta   90.00
_cell.angle_gamma   90.00
#
_symmetry.space_group_name_H-M   'P 1'
#
loop_
_entity.id
_entity.type
_entity.pdbx_description
1 polymer ?
#
loop_
_entity_poly.entity_id
_entity_poly.type
_entity_poly.pdbx_seq_one_letter_code
_entity_poly.pdbx_strand_id
1 'polypeptide(L)'
;MTNFEKYKELIFQATEDTDKAIYQEFLSYKHCTAKVIPQGLKSTYDVMQISDNSIDMIELKTRWKYTYDQFDDISINLWKTRRLLELKEDAGANNIYFCIFYPKDDKVILIDITHLEYDESDVITRKTTFETIADKNPKMMMNQMISFNIKEKVDKRKKTKTYIYTFPNLKDRYISTFLSYCQKYDIPQDAVRTTLNQMS
;
A
#
# COMPACT_ATOMS: atom_id res chain seq x y z
N MET A 1 -6.97 14.69 26.57
CA MET A 1 -6.94 14.21 25.16
C MET A 1 -5.75 14.87 24.48
N THR A 2 -4.84 14.10 23.90
CA THR A 2 -3.67 14.65 23.19
C THR A 2 -4.11 15.26 21.85
N ASN A 3 -3.33 16.22 21.28
CA ASN A 3 -3.61 16.76 19.94
C ASN A 3 -3.66 15.66 18.88
N PHE A 4 -2.80 14.63 18.99
CA PHE A 4 -2.86 13.46 18.12
C PHE A 4 -4.24 12.77 18.14
N GLU A 5 -4.81 12.49 19.33
CA GLU A 5 -6.13 11.85 19.45
C GLU A 5 -7.26 12.67 18.81
N LYS A 6 -7.15 14.02 18.92
CA LYS A 6 -8.13 14.94 18.33
C LYS A 6 -8.11 14.91 16.80
N TYR A 7 -6.94 14.75 16.19
CA TYR A 7 -6.76 14.81 14.72
C TYR A 7 -6.52 13.44 14.08
N LYS A 8 -6.67 12.34 14.82
CA LYS A 8 -6.34 10.98 14.38
C LYS A 8 -6.96 10.61 13.03
N GLU A 9 -8.24 10.87 12.84
CA GLU A 9 -8.95 10.52 11.59
C GLU A 9 -8.44 11.35 10.41
N LEU A 10 -8.16 12.64 10.62
CA LEU A 10 -7.60 13.50 9.58
C LEU A 10 -6.16 13.13 9.23
N ILE A 11 -5.36 12.72 10.21
CA ILE A 11 -4.00 12.19 9.98
C ILE A 11 -4.06 10.91 9.16
N PHE A 12 -5.01 10.02 9.47
CA PHE A 12 -5.24 8.81 8.69
C PHE A 12 -5.63 9.14 7.24
N GLN A 13 -6.58 10.07 7.05
CA GLN A 13 -6.98 10.54 5.73
C GLN A 13 -5.79 11.15 4.96
N ALA A 14 -4.98 11.99 5.61
CA ALA A 14 -3.79 12.58 4.99
C ALA A 14 -2.77 11.52 4.56
N THR A 15 -2.62 10.43 5.33
CA THR A 15 -1.74 9.31 4.98
C THR A 15 -2.25 8.56 3.76
N GLU A 16 -3.53 8.22 3.73
CA GLU A 16 -4.18 7.55 2.60
C GLU A 16 -4.10 8.38 1.30
N ASP A 17 -4.35 9.69 1.40
CA ASP A 17 -4.27 10.59 0.25
C ASP A 17 -2.81 10.76 -0.22
N THR A 18 -1.85 10.68 0.72
CA THR A 18 -0.42 10.68 0.38
C THR A 18 -0.05 9.43 -0.43
N ASP A 19 -0.46 8.25 0.00
CA ASP A 19 -0.18 7.00 -0.72
C ASP A 19 -0.71 7.08 -2.17
N LYS A 20 -1.93 7.60 -2.35
CA LYS A 20 -2.56 7.76 -3.66
C LYS A 20 -1.84 8.80 -4.54
N ALA A 21 -1.44 9.93 -3.95
CA ALA A 21 -0.69 10.97 -4.66
C ALA A 21 0.70 10.47 -5.10
N ILE A 22 1.42 9.76 -4.22
CA ILE A 22 2.71 9.15 -4.53
C ILE A 22 2.58 8.10 -5.64
N TYR A 23 1.49 7.32 -5.63
CA TYR A 23 1.23 6.40 -6.73
C TYR A 23 1.04 7.13 -8.08
N GLN A 24 0.29 8.23 -8.08
CA GLN A 24 0.12 9.06 -9.28
C GLN A 24 1.46 9.64 -9.78
N GLU A 25 2.32 10.13 -8.87
CA GLU A 25 3.65 10.60 -9.20
C GLU A 25 4.55 9.49 -9.77
N PHE A 26 4.46 8.28 -9.18
CA PHE A 26 5.19 7.11 -9.67
C PHE A 26 4.78 6.75 -11.10
N LEU A 27 3.49 6.75 -11.42
CA LEU A 27 3.02 6.52 -12.79
C LEU A 27 3.54 7.58 -13.77
N SER A 28 3.52 8.85 -13.37
CA SER A 28 4.06 9.95 -14.16
C SER A 28 5.55 9.77 -14.39
N TYR A 29 6.30 9.38 -13.38
CA TYR A 29 7.73 9.06 -13.48
C TYR A 29 7.99 7.89 -14.45
N LYS A 30 7.10 6.93 -14.52
CA LYS A 30 7.14 5.80 -15.46
C LYS A 30 6.62 6.16 -16.87
N HIS A 31 6.30 7.43 -17.12
CA HIS A 31 5.67 7.89 -18.37
C HIS A 31 4.37 7.13 -18.69
N CYS A 32 3.65 6.70 -17.66
CA CYS A 32 2.35 6.05 -17.80
C CYS A 32 1.24 7.10 -17.85
N THR A 33 0.45 7.10 -18.91
CA THR A 33 -0.65 8.05 -19.12
C THR A 33 -1.98 7.61 -18.51
N ALA A 34 -1.97 6.58 -17.68
CA ALA A 34 -3.18 6.05 -17.07
C ALA A 34 -3.87 7.07 -16.16
N LYS A 35 -5.20 7.10 -16.22
CA LYS A 35 -6.03 7.86 -15.28
C LYS A 35 -6.12 7.10 -13.97
N VAL A 36 -5.84 7.78 -12.87
CA VAL A 36 -5.97 7.24 -11.51
C VAL A 36 -7.25 7.74 -10.88
N ILE A 37 -8.08 6.83 -10.40
CA ILE A 37 -9.32 7.13 -9.69
C ILE A 37 -9.15 6.64 -8.25
N PRO A 38 -8.89 7.55 -7.28
CA PRO A 38 -8.79 7.20 -5.87
C PRO A 38 -10.12 6.66 -5.34
N GLN A 39 -10.05 5.63 -4.51
CA GLN A 39 -11.21 5.06 -3.84
C GLN A 39 -11.34 5.61 -2.42
N GLY A 40 -12.53 5.53 -1.85
CA GLY A 40 -12.78 6.00 -0.49
C GLY A 40 -12.12 5.14 0.59
N LEU A 41 -11.96 5.67 1.79
CA LEU A 41 -11.33 5.03 2.96
C LEU A 41 -11.85 3.63 3.31
N LYS A 42 -13.09 3.33 2.97
CA LYS A 42 -13.73 2.03 3.25
C LYS A 42 -13.72 1.09 2.06
N SER A 43 -13.07 1.47 0.97
CA SER A 43 -12.96 0.62 -0.21
C SER A 43 -12.05 -0.59 0.06
N THR A 44 -12.29 -1.65 -0.68
CA THR A 44 -11.45 -2.85 -0.62
C THR A 44 -10.10 -2.65 -1.31
N TYR A 45 -10.01 -1.72 -2.24
CA TYR A 45 -8.78 -1.32 -2.93
C TYR A 45 -8.64 0.21 -2.92
N ASP A 46 -7.42 0.71 -3.05
CA ASP A 46 -7.13 2.13 -2.86
C ASP A 46 -7.28 2.95 -4.13
N VAL A 47 -7.01 2.34 -5.28
CA VAL A 47 -6.97 3.03 -6.57
C VAL A 47 -7.50 2.13 -7.68
N MET A 48 -8.31 2.73 -8.56
CA MET A 48 -8.58 2.18 -9.90
C MET A 48 -7.72 2.94 -10.91
N GLN A 49 -6.91 2.21 -11.67
CA GLN A 49 -6.11 2.74 -12.75
C GLN A 49 -6.76 2.39 -14.07
N ILE A 50 -6.96 3.39 -14.94
CA ILE A 50 -7.56 3.21 -16.25
C ILE A 50 -6.55 3.67 -17.31
N SER A 51 -6.16 2.75 -18.17
CA SER A 51 -5.40 3.00 -19.39
C SER A 51 -6.27 2.69 -20.61
N ASP A 52 -5.74 2.95 -21.82
CA ASP A 52 -6.49 2.71 -23.07
C ASP A 52 -6.99 1.27 -23.22
N ASN A 53 -6.25 0.31 -22.66
CA ASN A 53 -6.51 -1.12 -22.84
C ASN A 53 -6.71 -1.91 -21.54
N SER A 54 -6.74 -1.25 -20.40
CA SER A 54 -6.81 -1.96 -19.11
C SER A 54 -7.46 -1.12 -18.02
N ILE A 55 -8.25 -1.80 -17.19
CA ILE A 55 -8.75 -1.30 -15.92
C ILE A 55 -8.10 -2.16 -14.83
N ASP A 56 -7.32 -1.53 -13.97
CA ASP A 56 -6.55 -2.24 -12.96
C ASP A 56 -6.98 -1.80 -11.56
N MET A 57 -7.12 -2.76 -10.65
CA MET A 57 -7.34 -2.51 -9.22
C MET A 57 -6.01 -2.55 -8.48
N ILE A 58 -5.72 -1.50 -7.73
CA ILE A 58 -4.46 -1.35 -7.02
C ILE A 58 -4.71 -1.20 -5.53
N GLU A 59 -4.10 -2.06 -4.75
CA GLU A 59 -3.97 -1.91 -3.30
C GLU A 59 -2.59 -1.33 -2.98
N LEU A 60 -2.56 -0.21 -2.26
CA LEU A 60 -1.33 0.48 -1.90
C LEU A 60 -0.86 0.07 -0.50
N LYS A 61 0.45 0.01 -0.31
CA LYS A 61 1.05 -0.27 0.99
C LYS A 61 2.40 0.39 1.14
N THR A 62 2.62 1.12 2.24
CA THR A 62 3.91 1.75 2.52
C THR A 62 4.61 1.06 3.69
N ARG A 63 5.88 0.73 3.51
CA ARG A 63 6.74 0.04 4.47
C ARG A 63 7.80 0.98 5.02
N TRP A 64 7.47 1.77 6.03
CA TRP A 64 8.38 2.76 6.63
C TRP A 64 9.50 2.16 7.46
N LYS A 65 9.22 1.06 8.17
CA LYS A 65 10.15 0.46 9.13
C LYS A 65 11.22 -0.43 8.48
N TYR A 66 10.99 -0.87 7.24
CA TYR A 66 11.76 -1.93 6.61
C TYR A 66 12.43 -1.43 5.34
N THR A 67 13.59 -2.05 5.02
CA THR A 67 14.23 -1.94 3.72
C THR A 67 13.78 -3.09 2.81
N TYR A 68 13.86 -2.88 1.51
CA TYR A 68 13.45 -3.86 0.51
C TYR A 68 14.23 -5.19 0.62
N ASP A 69 15.51 -5.12 0.96
CA ASP A 69 16.43 -6.26 1.02
C ASP A 69 16.37 -7.02 2.35
N GLN A 70 15.67 -6.46 3.34
CA GLN A 70 15.57 -7.07 4.69
C GLN A 70 14.83 -8.40 4.70
N PHE A 71 13.88 -8.60 3.78
CA PHE A 71 13.08 -9.83 3.69
C PHE A 71 12.98 -10.29 2.24
N ASP A 72 12.94 -11.61 2.04
CA ASP A 72 12.74 -12.20 0.72
C ASP A 72 11.24 -12.28 0.36
N ASP A 73 10.37 -12.18 1.35
CA ASP A 73 8.94 -12.31 1.18
C ASP A 73 8.15 -11.16 1.81
N ILE A 74 6.97 -10.94 1.25
CA ILE A 74 5.94 -10.07 1.80
C ILE A 74 4.71 -10.89 2.13
N SER A 75 4.18 -10.70 3.33
CA SER A 75 2.91 -11.30 3.72
C SER A 75 1.78 -10.28 3.67
N ILE A 76 0.69 -10.67 3.02
CA ILE A 76 -0.51 -9.85 2.85
C ILE A 76 -1.70 -10.60 3.44
N ASN A 77 -2.64 -9.86 4.02
CA ASN A 77 -3.82 -10.44 4.64
C ASN A 77 -4.63 -11.25 3.63
N LEU A 78 -4.89 -12.52 3.94
CA LEU A 78 -5.59 -13.46 3.07
C LEU A 78 -7.02 -13.00 2.76
N TRP A 79 -7.73 -12.47 3.77
CA TRP A 79 -9.09 -11.95 3.58
C TRP A 79 -9.10 -10.82 2.54
N LYS A 80 -8.16 -9.88 2.66
CA LYS A 80 -8.03 -8.77 1.69
C LYS A 80 -7.75 -9.29 0.29
N THR A 81 -6.83 -10.23 0.18
CA THR A 81 -6.48 -10.86 -1.11
C THR A 81 -7.69 -11.55 -1.75
N ARG A 82 -8.43 -12.36 -0.99
CA ARG A 82 -9.65 -13.00 -1.47
C ARG A 82 -10.68 -11.99 -1.96
N ARG A 83 -10.92 -10.96 -1.16
CA ARG A 83 -11.91 -9.94 -1.49
C ARG A 83 -11.56 -9.17 -2.77
N LEU A 84 -10.30 -8.90 -3.01
CA LEU A 84 -9.84 -8.28 -4.26
C LEU A 84 -10.11 -9.18 -5.48
N LEU A 85 -9.81 -10.46 -5.36
CA LEU A 85 -10.05 -11.44 -6.44
C LEU A 85 -11.56 -11.59 -6.74
N GLU A 86 -12.42 -11.62 -5.72
CA GLU A 86 -13.87 -11.66 -5.88
C GLU A 86 -14.42 -10.41 -6.58
N LEU A 87 -13.91 -9.24 -6.23
CA LEU A 87 -14.38 -7.96 -6.80
C LEU A 87 -13.89 -7.71 -8.23
N LYS A 88 -12.92 -8.45 -8.72
CA LYS A 88 -12.33 -8.25 -10.04
C LYS A 88 -13.38 -8.20 -11.14
N GLU A 89 -14.26 -9.19 -11.17
CA GLU A 89 -15.32 -9.30 -12.20
C GLU A 89 -16.36 -8.19 -12.06
N ASP A 90 -16.83 -7.92 -10.84
CA ASP A 90 -17.81 -6.89 -10.55
C ASP A 90 -17.30 -5.48 -10.91
N ALA A 91 -16.01 -5.24 -10.70
CA ALA A 91 -15.36 -3.97 -11.05
C ALA A 91 -14.99 -3.85 -12.53
N GLY A 92 -15.14 -4.92 -13.31
CA GLY A 92 -14.68 -4.97 -14.71
C GLY A 92 -13.15 -4.82 -14.84
N ALA A 93 -12.40 -5.21 -13.81
CA ALA A 93 -10.96 -5.05 -13.79
C ALA A 93 -10.26 -6.15 -14.58
N ASN A 94 -9.27 -5.75 -15.39
CA ASN A 94 -8.40 -6.67 -16.11
C ASN A 94 -7.35 -7.27 -15.18
N ASN A 95 -6.73 -6.43 -14.36
CA ASN A 95 -5.65 -6.85 -13.48
C ASN A 95 -5.84 -6.37 -12.04
N ILE A 96 -5.13 -7.06 -11.12
CA ILE A 96 -5.09 -6.71 -9.70
C ILE A 96 -3.63 -6.67 -9.26
N TYR A 97 -3.23 -5.56 -8.62
CA TYR A 97 -1.87 -5.38 -8.12
C TYR A 97 -1.85 -5.01 -6.64
N PHE A 98 -0.86 -5.54 -5.93
CA PHE A 98 -0.34 -4.90 -4.73
C PHE A 98 0.81 -3.99 -5.13
N CYS A 99 0.72 -2.71 -4.79
CA CYS A 99 1.79 -1.74 -4.97
C CYS A 99 2.39 -1.39 -3.60
N ILE A 100 3.66 -1.70 -3.41
CA ILE A 100 4.33 -1.58 -2.11
C ILE A 100 5.49 -0.62 -2.26
N PHE A 101 5.46 0.42 -1.44
CA PHE A 101 6.50 1.44 -1.38
C PHE A 101 7.46 1.16 -0.23
N TYR A 102 8.77 1.25 -0.52
CA TYR A 102 9.87 1.21 0.44
C TYR A 102 10.62 2.55 0.40
N PRO A 103 10.17 3.55 1.17
CA PRO A 103 10.74 4.90 1.09
C PRO A 103 12.22 4.97 1.46
N LYS A 104 12.72 4.05 2.33
CA LYS A 104 14.13 4.02 2.73
C LYS A 104 15.09 3.62 1.61
N ASP A 105 14.60 2.89 0.62
CA ASP A 105 15.42 2.32 -0.46
C ASP A 105 15.05 2.88 -1.83
N ASP A 106 14.15 3.84 -1.89
CA ASP A 106 13.63 4.34 -3.16
C ASP A 106 13.04 3.23 -4.05
N LYS A 107 12.42 2.19 -3.44
CA LYS A 107 11.88 1.05 -4.17
C LYS A 107 10.35 1.05 -4.19
N VAL A 108 9.83 0.68 -5.35
CA VAL A 108 8.40 0.38 -5.56
C VAL A 108 8.30 -1.02 -6.12
N ILE A 109 7.46 -1.84 -5.48
CA ILE A 109 7.21 -3.21 -5.91
C ILE A 109 5.76 -3.33 -6.33
N LEU A 110 5.53 -3.82 -7.55
CA LEU A 110 4.22 -4.22 -8.01
C LEU A 110 4.16 -5.76 -8.04
N ILE A 111 3.19 -6.34 -7.34
CA ILE A 111 2.90 -7.76 -7.38
C ILE A 111 1.58 -7.95 -8.11
N ASP A 112 1.63 -8.55 -9.29
CA ASP A 112 0.46 -8.95 -10.07
C ASP A 112 -0.11 -10.23 -9.47
N ILE A 113 -1.33 -10.15 -8.96
CA ILE A 113 -2.08 -11.26 -8.38
C ILE A 113 -3.31 -11.63 -9.19
N THR A 114 -3.42 -11.15 -10.41
CA THR A 114 -4.60 -11.29 -11.29
C THR A 114 -5.06 -12.73 -11.45
N HIS A 115 -4.11 -13.65 -11.51
CA HIS A 115 -4.33 -15.09 -11.69
C HIS A 115 -3.83 -15.92 -10.51
N LEU A 116 -3.79 -15.30 -9.32
CA LEU A 116 -3.26 -15.94 -8.11
C LEU A 116 -3.94 -17.28 -7.85
N GLU A 117 -3.11 -18.33 -7.76
CA GLU A 117 -3.46 -19.65 -7.25
C GLU A 117 -2.69 -19.91 -5.96
N TYR A 118 -3.34 -20.45 -4.95
CA TYR A 118 -2.73 -20.80 -3.68
C TYR A 118 -3.48 -21.96 -3.02
N ASP A 119 -2.81 -22.68 -2.16
CA ASP A 119 -3.36 -23.75 -1.34
C ASP A 119 -3.16 -23.47 0.16
N GLU A 120 -3.59 -24.39 1.02
CA GLU A 120 -3.46 -24.23 2.47
C GLU A 120 -2.01 -24.10 2.94
N SER A 121 -1.05 -24.68 2.23
CA SER A 121 0.39 -24.58 2.57
C SER A 121 0.97 -23.18 2.34
N ASP A 122 0.31 -22.36 1.52
CA ASP A 122 0.68 -20.96 1.28
C ASP A 122 0.17 -20.02 2.37
N VAL A 123 -0.79 -20.50 3.16
CA VAL A 123 -1.44 -19.69 4.19
C VAL A 123 -0.67 -19.84 5.49
N ILE A 124 -0.10 -18.73 5.94
CA ILE A 124 0.59 -18.66 7.21
C ILE A 124 -0.23 -17.87 8.22
N THR A 125 -0.23 -18.31 9.47
CA THR A 125 -0.84 -17.55 10.55
C THR A 125 0.23 -16.71 11.24
N ARG A 126 0.11 -15.41 11.15
CA ARG A 126 1.03 -14.47 11.82
C ARG A 126 0.30 -13.65 12.87
N LYS A 127 0.98 -13.45 13.99
CA LYS A 127 0.59 -12.44 14.96
C LYS A 127 0.93 -11.08 14.36
N THR A 128 -0.10 -10.34 13.98
CA THR A 128 0.10 -8.99 13.42
C THR A 128 -0.46 -7.96 14.39
N THR A 129 0.26 -6.89 14.56
CA THR A 129 -0.29 -5.69 15.14
C THR A 129 -0.98 -4.92 14.03
N PHE A 130 -2.25 -4.58 14.21
CA PHE A 130 -2.87 -3.53 13.41
C PHE A 130 -2.27 -2.20 13.87
N GLU A 131 -1.04 -1.95 13.46
CA GLU A 131 -0.47 -0.61 13.53
C GLU A 131 -0.93 0.13 12.26
N THR A 132 -2.12 0.70 12.32
CA THR A 132 -2.29 1.94 11.60
C THR A 132 -1.41 2.96 12.32
N ILE A 133 -0.78 3.88 11.58
CA ILE A 133 -0.05 5.04 12.13
C ILE A 133 -0.82 5.74 13.27
N ALA A 134 -2.11 5.49 13.37
CA ALA A 134 -3.07 6.04 14.30
C ALA A 134 -3.28 5.23 15.59
N ASP A 135 -2.75 4.03 15.77
CA ASP A 135 -3.04 3.23 16.97
C ASP A 135 -1.91 3.24 18.00
N LYS A 136 -2.15 3.86 19.16
CA LYS A 136 -1.23 3.83 20.32
C LYS A 136 -1.21 2.50 21.05
N ASN A 137 -2.26 1.69 20.92
CA ASN A 137 -2.38 0.37 21.53
C ASN A 137 -2.88 -0.65 20.48
N PRO A 138 -2.02 -1.11 19.59
CA PRO A 138 -2.40 -2.07 18.58
C PRO A 138 -2.81 -3.38 19.26
N LYS A 139 -4.06 -3.79 19.05
CA LYS A 139 -4.50 -5.13 19.46
C LYS A 139 -3.76 -6.15 18.60
N MET A 140 -3.04 -7.04 19.27
CA MET A 140 -2.42 -8.17 18.59
C MET A 140 -3.52 -9.15 18.16
N MET A 141 -3.61 -9.40 16.86
CA MET A 141 -4.54 -10.37 16.29
C MET A 141 -3.78 -11.43 15.50
N MET A 142 -4.29 -12.66 15.56
CA MET A 142 -3.83 -13.73 14.68
C MET A 142 -4.51 -13.56 13.33
N ASN A 143 -3.72 -13.30 12.30
CA ASN A 143 -4.24 -13.13 10.94
C ASN A 143 -3.70 -14.20 10.01
N GLN A 144 -4.58 -14.74 9.18
CA GLN A 144 -4.17 -15.53 8.04
C GLN A 144 -3.59 -14.61 6.96
N MET A 145 -2.42 -14.96 6.50
CA MET A 145 -1.66 -14.20 5.52
C MET A 145 -1.25 -15.14 4.39
N ILE A 146 -1.14 -14.59 3.20
CA ILE A 146 -0.47 -15.25 2.08
C ILE A 146 0.87 -14.58 1.85
N SER A 147 1.94 -15.39 1.63
CA SER A 147 3.29 -14.89 1.42
C SER A 147 3.64 -14.87 -0.06
N PHE A 148 4.27 -13.78 -0.49
CA PHE A 148 4.75 -13.57 -1.86
C PHE A 148 6.26 -13.37 -1.82
N ASN A 149 7.01 -14.20 -2.55
CA ASN A 149 8.44 -13.99 -2.73
C ASN A 149 8.68 -12.79 -3.64
N ILE A 150 9.29 -11.74 -3.10
CA ILE A 150 9.54 -10.49 -3.83
C ILE A 150 10.89 -10.48 -4.57
N LYS A 151 11.74 -11.47 -4.35
CA LYS A 151 13.01 -11.62 -5.07
C LYS A 151 12.85 -12.40 -6.38
N GLU A 152 11.80 -13.20 -6.49
CA GLU A 152 11.45 -13.91 -7.72
C GLU A 152 10.53 -13.05 -8.59
N LYS A 153 10.97 -12.85 -9.86
CA LYS A 153 10.16 -12.08 -10.82
C LYS A 153 8.86 -12.79 -11.23
N VAL A 154 8.85 -14.10 -11.18
CA VAL A 154 7.69 -14.93 -11.55
C VAL A 154 7.60 -16.12 -10.61
N ASP A 155 6.53 -16.20 -9.84
CA ASP A 155 6.15 -17.42 -9.12
C ASP A 155 5.18 -18.21 -10.00
N LYS A 156 5.69 -19.28 -10.62
CA LYS A 156 4.90 -20.12 -11.54
C LYS A 156 3.81 -20.90 -10.82
N ARG A 157 4.04 -21.30 -9.54
CA ARG A 157 3.07 -22.06 -8.77
C ARG A 157 1.88 -21.18 -8.35
N LYS A 158 2.17 -20.00 -7.85
CA LYS A 158 1.14 -19.02 -7.46
C LYS A 158 0.60 -18.20 -8.63
N LYS A 159 1.18 -18.34 -9.82
CA LYS A 159 0.86 -17.55 -11.02
C LYS A 159 0.93 -16.04 -10.78
N THR A 160 1.93 -15.59 -10.02
CA THR A 160 2.16 -14.18 -9.73
C THR A 160 3.41 -13.66 -10.44
N LYS A 161 3.44 -12.34 -10.67
CA LYS A 161 4.60 -11.66 -11.24
C LYS A 161 4.97 -10.48 -10.36
N THR A 162 6.26 -10.29 -10.12
CA THR A 162 6.80 -9.20 -9.32
C THR A 162 7.63 -8.27 -10.18
N TYR A 163 7.31 -6.99 -10.14
CA TYR A 163 8.03 -5.92 -10.83
C TYR A 163 8.65 -5.00 -9.79
N ILE A 164 9.94 -4.69 -9.93
CA ILE A 164 10.69 -3.86 -9.00
C ILE A 164 11.19 -2.64 -9.74
N TYR A 165 10.89 -1.47 -9.17
CA TYR A 165 11.29 -0.19 -9.72
C TYR A 165 12.11 0.61 -8.72
N THR A 166 12.97 1.49 -9.22
CA THR A 166 13.57 2.56 -8.41
C THR A 166 12.78 3.84 -8.66
N PHE A 167 12.36 4.51 -7.59
CA PHE A 167 11.68 5.79 -7.65
C PHE A 167 12.40 6.77 -6.74
N PRO A 168 13.31 7.61 -7.30
CA PRO A 168 14.24 8.41 -6.54
C PRO A 168 13.59 9.39 -5.58
N ASN A 169 14.24 9.60 -4.43
CA ASN A 169 13.81 10.52 -3.38
C ASN A 169 12.41 10.19 -2.82
N LEU A 170 12.04 8.92 -2.81
CA LEU A 170 10.70 8.47 -2.42
C LEU A 170 10.35 8.90 -0.99
N LYS A 171 11.30 8.83 -0.07
CA LYS A 171 11.10 9.27 1.31
C LYS A 171 10.73 10.76 1.40
N ASP A 172 11.48 11.60 0.73
CA ASP A 172 11.27 13.06 0.77
C ASP A 172 9.97 13.45 0.07
N ARG A 173 9.63 12.76 -1.02
CA ARG A 173 8.32 12.91 -1.69
C ARG A 173 7.17 12.60 -0.75
N TYR A 174 7.24 11.47 -0.04
CA TYR A 174 6.23 11.10 0.94
C TYR A 174 6.06 12.15 2.04
N ILE A 175 7.17 12.58 2.65
CA ILE A 175 7.14 13.56 3.74
C ILE A 175 6.55 14.89 3.26
N SER A 176 7.00 15.40 2.11
CA SER A 176 6.50 16.66 1.57
C SER A 176 5.02 16.59 1.19
N THR A 177 4.60 15.51 0.55
CA THR A 177 3.20 15.29 0.16
C THR A 177 2.30 15.13 1.39
N PHE A 178 2.73 14.36 2.39
CA PHE A 178 2.01 14.22 3.65
C PHE A 178 1.82 15.55 4.38
N LEU A 179 2.87 16.36 4.47
CA LEU A 179 2.80 17.70 5.07
C LEU A 179 1.84 18.62 4.30
N SER A 180 1.83 18.53 2.98
CA SER A 180 0.87 19.27 2.16
C SER A 180 -0.59 18.90 2.46
N TYR A 181 -0.89 17.60 2.63
CA TYR A 181 -2.22 17.16 3.03
C TYR A 181 -2.55 17.55 4.48
N CYS A 182 -1.58 17.49 5.39
CA CYS A 182 -1.78 18.00 6.76
C CYS A 182 -2.16 19.48 6.76
N GLN A 183 -1.51 20.30 5.94
CA GLN A 183 -1.86 21.69 5.77
C GLN A 183 -3.26 21.88 5.16
N LYS A 184 -3.60 21.10 4.13
CA LYS A 184 -4.93 21.12 3.49
C LYS A 184 -6.07 20.78 4.48
N TYR A 185 -5.80 19.92 5.45
CA TYR A 185 -6.77 19.49 6.46
C TYR A 185 -6.67 20.26 7.79
N ASP A 186 -5.92 21.36 7.82
CA ASP A 186 -5.71 22.18 9.02
C ASP A 186 -5.22 21.37 10.23
N ILE A 187 -4.35 20.37 9.98
CA ILE A 187 -3.77 19.54 11.04
C ILE A 187 -2.52 20.25 11.60
N PRO A 188 -2.49 20.59 12.90
CA PRO A 188 -1.34 21.29 13.47
C PRO A 188 -0.09 20.38 13.53
N GLN A 189 1.10 21.01 13.38
CA GLN A 189 2.38 20.29 13.30
C GLN A 189 2.68 19.41 14.51
N ASP A 190 2.28 19.83 15.71
CA ASP A 190 2.49 19.04 16.92
C ASP A 190 1.65 17.74 16.93
N ALA A 191 0.48 17.75 16.28
CA ALA A 191 -0.34 16.56 16.11
C ALA A 191 0.31 15.51 15.16
N VAL A 192 1.08 15.93 14.18
CA VAL A 192 1.70 15.04 13.19
C VAL A 192 3.11 14.57 13.56
N ARG A 193 3.72 15.10 14.63
CA ARG A 193 5.09 14.78 15.03
C ARG A 193 5.33 13.26 15.19
N THR A 194 4.40 12.54 15.79
CA THR A 194 4.50 11.08 15.97
C THR A 194 4.55 10.35 14.63
N THR A 195 3.71 10.75 13.68
CA THR A 195 3.67 10.19 12.34
C THR A 195 4.96 10.48 11.57
N LEU A 196 5.45 11.73 11.62
CA LEU A 196 6.72 12.10 10.98
C LEU A 196 7.91 11.32 11.54
N ASN A 197 7.95 11.08 12.85
CA ASN A 197 9.00 10.27 13.48
C ASN A 197 8.97 8.80 13.00
N GLN A 198 7.82 8.29 12.59
CA GLN A 198 7.73 6.95 12.01
C GLN A 198 8.18 6.92 10.54
N MET A 199 8.07 8.04 9.83
CA MET A 199 8.54 8.23 8.46
C MET A 199 10.05 8.52 8.38
N SER A 200 10.68 8.87 9.46
CA SER A 200 12.13 9.12 9.57
C SER A 200 12.92 7.85 9.73
#